data_3d5121feda0a31b734ac2efc82237a22
#
_entry.id   3d5121feda0a31b734ac2efc82237a22
#
_cell.length_a   1.000
_cell.length_b   1.000
_cell.length_c   1.000
_cell.angle_alpha   90.00
_cell.angle_beta   90.00
_cell.angle_gamma   90.00
#
_symmetry.space_group_name_H-M   'P 1'
#
loop_
_entity.id
_entity.type
_entity.pdbx_description
1 polymer ?
#
loop_
_entity_poly.entity_id
_entity_poly.type
_entity_poly.pdbx_seq_one_letter_code
_entity_poly.pdbx_strand_id
1 'polypeptide(L)'
;MTEAPAIRIENLVKRYAPAKGANGTTIEGKLALGGVSFDVPEGSIFGLLGPNGAGKSTLINILAGLVNKTSGACEIWGFDIDRNRRNASRSIGIVPQEIVFDPFFTPYEVLENQAGFYGVPGALRRSEELLAAVRLADKRNAYARTLSGGMKRRLLVAKAMVHSPPILVLDEPTAGVDVELRRQLWELVSELNREGVTVVLTTHYLEEAEELCDRIAIINHGQLIANKPTQELIGMAREKIVAVTVADDLAAAPAHEAFVRVEWGGTRAVEVTYDKDRLSAGQVLAILQEQGLTIEDVTTREADLEDVFVQLTGTAG
;
A
#
# COMPACT_ATOMS: atom_id res chain seq x y z
N MET A 1 16.85 -22.66 -4.64
CA MET A 1 17.76 -21.52 -4.38
C MET A 1 16.83 -20.36 -4.07
N THR A 2 16.84 -19.81 -2.87
CA THR A 2 16.09 -18.60 -2.55
C THR A 2 16.75 -17.47 -3.32
N GLU A 3 16.03 -16.89 -4.28
CA GLU A 3 16.46 -15.67 -4.98
C GLU A 3 16.73 -14.57 -3.96
N ALA A 4 17.79 -13.76 -4.21
CA ALA A 4 18.11 -12.65 -3.32
C ALA A 4 16.94 -11.65 -3.33
N PRO A 5 16.56 -11.08 -2.19
CA PRO A 5 15.46 -10.13 -2.16
C PRO A 5 15.85 -8.82 -2.85
N ALA A 6 14.88 -8.14 -3.46
CA ALA A 6 15.07 -6.82 -4.05
C ALA A 6 15.42 -5.76 -2.97
N ILE A 7 14.77 -5.86 -1.80
CA ILE A 7 15.09 -5.04 -0.63
C ILE A 7 15.20 -5.97 0.58
N ARG A 8 16.29 -5.83 1.35
CA ARG A 8 16.47 -6.51 2.64
C ARG A 8 16.59 -5.48 3.75
N ILE A 9 15.83 -5.66 4.80
CA ILE A 9 15.80 -4.79 5.98
C ILE A 9 16.01 -5.67 7.21
N GLU A 10 17.03 -5.33 8.02
CA GLU A 10 17.38 -6.09 9.22
C GLU A 10 17.52 -5.16 10.43
N ASN A 11 16.67 -5.36 11.43
CA ASN A 11 16.65 -4.62 12.69
C ASN A 11 16.75 -3.09 12.51
N LEU A 12 16.02 -2.56 11.54
CA LEU A 12 16.07 -1.15 11.17
C LEU A 12 15.45 -0.28 12.25
N VAL A 13 16.26 0.62 12.81
CA VAL A 13 15.84 1.57 13.84
C VAL A 13 15.97 2.98 13.32
N LYS A 14 14.95 3.79 13.58
CA LYS A 14 15.02 5.24 13.41
C LYS A 14 14.44 5.94 14.62
N ARG A 15 15.30 6.70 15.29
CA ARG A 15 14.94 7.63 16.35
C ARG A 15 15.24 9.06 15.89
N TYR A 16 14.24 9.91 15.90
CA TYR A 16 14.44 11.35 15.71
C TYR A 16 14.85 11.97 17.04
N ALA A 17 15.89 12.81 17.01
CA ALA A 17 16.32 13.56 18.20
C ALA A 17 15.29 14.63 18.59
N PRO A 18 15.22 15.05 19.83
CA PRO A 18 14.47 16.22 20.23
C PRO A 18 14.91 17.45 19.40
N ALA A 19 13.97 18.25 18.96
CA ALA A 19 14.22 19.45 18.18
C ALA A 19 13.54 20.68 18.81
N LYS A 20 14.08 21.86 18.58
CA LYS A 20 13.40 23.10 18.94
C LYS A 20 12.45 23.50 17.81
N GLY A 21 11.18 23.60 18.09
CA GLY A 21 10.18 24.14 17.17
C GLY A 21 10.40 25.64 16.92
N ALA A 22 9.82 26.17 15.83
CA ALA A 22 9.94 27.57 15.43
C ALA A 22 9.50 28.58 16.53
N ASN A 23 8.62 28.15 17.42
CA ASN A 23 8.10 28.97 18.53
C ASN A 23 8.84 28.73 19.86
N GLY A 24 10.04 28.12 19.85
CA GLY A 24 10.81 27.82 21.06
C GLY A 24 10.29 26.61 21.87
N THR A 25 9.23 25.93 21.40
CA THR A 25 8.72 24.69 22.02
C THR A 25 9.68 23.55 21.76
N THR A 26 9.93 22.69 22.76
CA THR A 26 10.71 21.48 22.57
C THR A 26 9.83 20.39 21.98
N ILE A 27 10.19 19.92 20.79
CA ILE A 27 9.58 18.72 20.18
C ILE A 27 10.35 17.51 20.73
N GLU A 28 9.67 16.64 21.47
CA GLU A 28 10.30 15.44 22.01
C GLU A 28 10.79 14.49 20.92
N GLY A 29 11.88 13.78 21.21
CA GLY A 29 12.41 12.78 20.28
C GLY A 29 11.46 11.60 20.11
N LYS A 30 11.24 11.17 18.88
CA LYS A 30 10.28 10.10 18.53
C LYS A 30 11.01 8.87 17.99
N LEU A 31 10.68 7.68 18.51
CA LEU A 31 11.04 6.42 17.88
C LEU A 31 10.05 6.17 16.73
N ALA A 32 10.54 6.28 15.51
CA ALA A 32 9.73 6.09 14.31
C ALA A 32 9.79 4.66 13.76
N LEU A 33 10.93 3.97 13.93
CA LEU A 33 11.10 2.55 13.62
C LEU A 33 11.86 1.90 14.77
N GLY A 34 11.36 0.77 15.26
CA GLY A 34 11.83 0.10 16.49
C GLY A 34 12.45 -1.27 16.25
N GLY A 35 13.23 -1.46 15.18
CA GLY A 35 13.85 -2.76 14.87
C GLY A 35 13.05 -3.56 13.84
N VAL A 36 12.59 -2.91 12.78
CA VAL A 36 11.82 -3.53 11.70
C VAL A 36 12.73 -4.43 10.87
N SER A 37 12.27 -5.66 10.56
CA SER A 37 12.99 -6.63 9.72
C SER A 37 12.05 -7.32 8.76
N PHE A 38 12.29 -7.22 7.45
CA PHE A 38 11.60 -7.97 6.41
C PHE A 38 12.34 -7.89 5.08
N ASP A 39 12.00 -8.80 4.17
CA ASP A 39 12.49 -8.83 2.81
C ASP A 39 11.35 -8.54 1.82
N VAL A 40 11.68 -7.81 0.74
CA VAL A 40 10.82 -7.61 -0.42
C VAL A 40 11.30 -8.55 -1.52
N PRO A 41 10.50 -9.52 -1.98
CA PRO A 41 10.88 -10.42 -3.05
C PRO A 41 11.08 -9.68 -4.38
N GLU A 42 12.03 -10.12 -5.19
CA GLU A 42 12.24 -9.62 -6.56
C GLU A 42 11.00 -9.91 -7.43
N GLY A 43 10.64 -8.96 -8.30
CA GLY A 43 9.52 -9.10 -9.24
C GLY A 43 8.13 -9.09 -8.60
N SER A 44 8.02 -8.84 -7.29
CA SER A 44 6.72 -8.77 -6.60
C SER A 44 6.15 -7.37 -6.55
N ILE A 45 4.82 -7.27 -6.38
CA ILE A 45 4.14 -6.08 -5.86
C ILE A 45 3.99 -6.25 -4.36
N PHE A 46 4.69 -5.45 -3.59
CA PHE A 46 4.77 -5.53 -2.14
C PHE A 46 4.03 -4.38 -1.47
N GLY A 47 3.03 -4.68 -0.66
CA GLY A 47 2.27 -3.72 0.12
C GLY A 47 2.93 -3.37 1.45
N LEU A 48 3.09 -2.09 1.74
CA LEU A 48 3.53 -1.60 3.05
C LEU A 48 2.39 -0.82 3.70
N LEU A 49 1.69 -1.46 4.62
CA LEU A 49 0.49 -0.94 5.25
C LEU A 49 0.72 -0.51 6.70
N GLY A 50 -0.18 0.29 7.21
CA GLY A 50 -0.20 0.74 8.60
C GLY A 50 -0.93 2.06 8.76
N PRO A 51 -1.38 2.41 9.97
CA PRO A 51 -2.04 3.69 10.23
C PRO A 51 -1.11 4.88 10.02
N ASN A 52 -1.68 6.08 10.01
CA ASN A 52 -0.90 7.30 9.94
C ASN A 52 0.06 7.42 11.13
N GLY A 53 1.32 7.74 10.82
CA GLY A 53 2.38 7.80 11.84
C GLY A 53 2.98 6.45 12.25
N ALA A 54 2.61 5.34 11.62
CA ALA A 54 3.15 4.00 11.87
C ALA A 54 4.65 3.85 11.55
N GLY A 55 5.21 4.73 10.71
CA GLY A 55 6.62 4.69 10.31
C GLY A 55 6.85 4.45 8.81
N LYS A 56 5.82 4.24 8.00
CA LYS A 56 5.90 3.97 6.55
C LYS A 56 6.73 5.00 5.79
N SER A 57 6.36 6.28 5.87
CA SER A 57 7.09 7.36 5.18
C SER A 57 8.51 7.53 5.73
N THR A 58 8.77 7.21 7.01
CA THR A 58 10.14 7.19 7.54
C THR A 58 10.97 6.10 6.88
N LEU A 59 10.40 4.91 6.71
CA LEU A 59 11.05 3.80 6.01
C LEU A 59 11.34 4.16 4.55
N ILE A 60 10.35 4.67 3.82
CA ILE A 60 10.53 5.12 2.43
C ILE A 60 11.63 6.19 2.33
N ASN A 61 11.63 7.17 3.23
CA ASN A 61 12.65 8.21 3.24
C ASN A 61 14.07 7.67 3.54
N ILE A 62 14.19 6.57 4.29
CA ILE A 62 15.47 5.89 4.48
C ILE A 62 15.90 5.20 3.18
N LEU A 63 15.00 4.48 2.51
CA LEU A 63 15.25 3.86 1.21
C LEU A 63 15.61 4.90 0.14
N ALA A 64 14.97 6.06 0.17
CA ALA A 64 15.26 7.21 -0.69
C ALA A 64 16.62 7.86 -0.41
N GLY A 65 17.27 7.53 0.71
CA GLY A 65 18.48 8.20 1.17
C GLY A 65 18.26 9.64 1.66
N LEU A 66 17.01 10.04 1.91
CA LEU A 66 16.63 11.35 2.45
C LEU A 66 16.77 11.41 3.97
N VAL A 67 16.63 10.27 4.64
CA VAL A 67 16.74 10.13 6.09
C VAL A 67 17.78 9.06 6.42
N ASN A 68 18.74 9.39 7.29
CA ASN A 68 19.69 8.40 7.78
C ASN A 68 19.02 7.54 8.87
N LYS A 69 19.21 6.22 8.81
CA LYS A 69 18.81 5.31 9.90
C LYS A 69 19.62 5.56 11.17
N THR A 70 19.11 5.14 12.32
CA THR A 70 19.86 5.19 13.59
C THR A 70 20.74 3.94 13.75
N SER A 71 20.20 2.75 13.43
CA SER A 71 20.92 1.48 13.44
C SER A 71 20.20 0.44 12.57
N GLY A 72 20.74 -0.78 12.49
CA GLY A 72 20.26 -1.84 11.65
C GLY A 72 20.92 -1.85 10.27
N ALA A 73 20.54 -2.77 9.40
CA ALA A 73 21.04 -2.89 8.02
C ALA A 73 19.89 -2.71 7.02
N CYS A 74 20.22 -2.19 5.85
CA CYS A 74 19.30 -2.10 4.74
C CYS A 74 20.07 -2.23 3.43
N GLU A 75 19.64 -3.15 2.56
CA GLU A 75 20.19 -3.37 1.24
C GLU A 75 19.10 -3.17 0.19
N ILE A 76 19.45 -2.52 -0.91
CA ILE A 76 18.63 -2.31 -2.10
C ILE A 76 19.34 -2.94 -3.27
N TRP A 77 18.73 -3.95 -3.89
CA TRP A 77 19.32 -4.70 -4.99
C TRP A 77 20.73 -5.24 -4.68
N GLY A 78 20.92 -5.73 -3.44
CA GLY A 78 22.22 -6.23 -2.93
C GLY A 78 23.23 -5.13 -2.57
N PHE A 79 22.86 -3.85 -2.67
CA PHE A 79 23.73 -2.73 -2.29
C PHE A 79 23.34 -2.18 -0.91
N ASP A 80 24.27 -2.25 0.03
CA ASP A 80 24.13 -1.62 1.35
C ASP A 80 23.99 -0.09 1.21
N ILE A 81 22.93 0.49 1.79
CA ILE A 81 22.59 1.92 1.63
C ILE A 81 23.60 2.88 2.25
N ASP A 82 24.43 2.44 3.17
CA ASP A 82 25.48 3.27 3.79
C ASP A 82 26.79 3.16 3.01
N ARG A 83 27.19 1.94 2.62
CA ARG A 83 28.48 1.66 1.97
C ARG A 83 28.45 1.91 0.46
N ASN A 84 27.32 1.59 -0.18
CA ASN A 84 27.13 1.64 -1.63
C ASN A 84 25.97 2.58 -2.02
N ARG A 85 25.83 3.72 -1.33
CA ARG A 85 24.69 4.63 -1.45
C ARG A 85 24.33 4.98 -2.90
N ARG A 86 25.34 5.24 -3.76
CA ARG A 86 25.09 5.63 -5.16
C ARG A 86 24.44 4.49 -5.95
N ASN A 87 24.91 3.26 -5.77
CA ASN A 87 24.35 2.10 -6.47
C ASN A 87 22.94 1.77 -5.91
N ALA A 88 22.77 1.79 -4.59
CA ALA A 88 21.46 1.64 -3.96
C ALA A 88 20.45 2.66 -4.50
N SER A 89 20.82 3.96 -4.56
CA SER A 89 19.94 5.02 -5.10
C SER A 89 19.66 4.87 -6.60
N ARG A 90 20.56 4.26 -7.38
CA ARG A 90 20.30 3.95 -8.81
C ARG A 90 19.43 2.72 -9.02
N SER A 91 19.29 1.88 -8.01
CA SER A 91 18.45 0.68 -8.08
C SER A 91 17.00 0.94 -7.67
N ILE A 92 16.65 2.17 -7.31
CA ILE A 92 15.31 2.51 -6.83
C ILE A 92 14.79 3.79 -7.48
N GLY A 93 13.56 3.75 -7.97
CA GLY A 93 12.78 4.92 -8.36
C GLY A 93 11.72 5.20 -7.29
N ILE A 94 11.49 6.46 -6.95
CA ILE A 94 10.53 6.82 -5.90
C ILE A 94 9.54 7.85 -6.43
N VAL A 95 8.26 7.54 -6.26
CA VAL A 95 7.14 8.43 -6.53
C VAL A 95 6.60 8.91 -5.19
N PRO A 96 6.82 10.17 -4.81
CA PRO A 96 6.33 10.70 -3.56
C PRO A 96 4.82 10.95 -3.58
N GLN A 97 4.22 11.04 -2.40
CA GLN A 97 2.82 11.36 -2.22
C GLN A 97 2.46 12.73 -2.83
N GLU A 98 3.32 13.74 -2.62
CA GLU A 98 3.12 15.08 -3.18
C GLU A 98 3.62 15.18 -4.62
N ILE A 99 2.88 15.94 -5.44
CA ILE A 99 3.28 16.23 -6.82
C ILE A 99 4.31 17.34 -6.82
N VAL A 100 5.60 16.98 -6.98
CA VAL A 100 6.72 17.92 -6.96
C VAL A 100 7.46 17.90 -8.29
N PHE A 101 7.22 18.91 -9.12
CA PHE A 101 8.05 19.28 -10.29
C PHE A 101 7.78 20.74 -10.68
N ASP A 102 8.70 21.33 -11.43
CA ASP A 102 8.55 22.70 -11.89
C ASP A 102 7.35 22.81 -12.87
N PRO A 103 6.36 23.65 -12.58
CA PRO A 103 5.15 23.77 -13.41
C PRO A 103 5.40 24.36 -14.79
N PHE A 104 6.56 24.96 -15.03
CA PHE A 104 6.93 25.61 -16.30
C PHE A 104 7.70 24.70 -17.26
N PHE A 105 8.14 23.52 -16.79
CA PHE A 105 8.69 22.50 -17.69
C PHE A 105 7.59 21.74 -18.41
N THR A 106 7.92 21.25 -19.60
CA THR A 106 7.09 20.25 -20.31
C THR A 106 7.37 18.87 -19.76
N PRO A 107 6.46 17.87 -19.93
CA PRO A 107 6.72 16.48 -19.55
C PRO A 107 8.03 15.95 -20.10
N TYR A 108 8.37 16.27 -21.35
CA TYR A 108 9.64 15.86 -21.94
C TYR A 108 10.85 16.46 -21.19
N GLU A 109 10.82 17.76 -20.92
CA GLU A 109 11.91 18.44 -20.18
C GLU A 109 12.02 17.92 -18.74
N VAL A 110 10.92 17.61 -18.07
CA VAL A 110 10.94 16.99 -16.75
C VAL A 110 11.73 15.67 -16.75
N LEU A 111 11.47 14.80 -17.76
CA LEU A 111 12.17 13.52 -17.87
C LEU A 111 13.64 13.69 -18.27
N GLU A 112 13.93 14.57 -19.23
CA GLU A 112 15.30 14.87 -19.69
C GLU A 112 16.18 15.41 -18.56
N ASN A 113 15.65 16.38 -17.77
CA ASN A 113 16.35 16.92 -16.62
C ASN A 113 16.62 15.84 -15.57
N GLN A 114 15.61 15.02 -15.25
CA GLN A 114 15.76 13.94 -14.29
C GLN A 114 16.78 12.90 -14.75
N ALA A 115 16.75 12.48 -16.03
CA ALA A 115 17.74 11.59 -16.61
C ALA A 115 19.15 12.17 -16.51
N GLY A 116 19.29 13.48 -16.71
CA GLY A 116 20.54 14.20 -16.51
C GLY A 116 21.06 14.12 -15.09
N PHE A 117 20.22 14.27 -14.07
CA PHE A 117 20.61 14.12 -12.65
C PHE A 117 21.11 12.72 -12.32
N TYR A 118 20.54 11.68 -12.93
CA TYR A 118 21.04 10.31 -12.80
C TYR A 118 22.25 10.00 -13.68
N GLY A 119 22.70 10.94 -14.52
CA GLY A 119 23.83 10.78 -15.42
C GLY A 119 23.54 9.81 -16.57
N VAL A 120 22.27 9.70 -17.00
CA VAL A 120 21.89 8.87 -18.15
C VAL A 120 22.36 9.57 -19.44
N PRO A 121 23.26 8.95 -20.23
CA PRO A 121 23.71 9.51 -21.48
C PRO A 121 22.56 9.81 -22.45
N GLY A 122 22.63 10.90 -23.21
CA GLY A 122 21.52 11.30 -24.11
C GLY A 122 21.06 10.19 -25.07
N ALA A 123 21.99 9.40 -25.59
CA ALA A 123 21.67 8.28 -26.49
C ALA A 123 20.93 7.09 -25.80
N LEU A 124 20.93 7.05 -24.46
CA LEU A 124 20.27 5.99 -23.69
C LEU A 124 19.00 6.47 -22.98
N ARG A 125 18.61 7.74 -23.19
CA ARG A 125 17.39 8.29 -22.59
C ARG A 125 16.16 7.77 -23.31
N ARG A 126 15.19 7.34 -22.53
CA ARG A 126 13.92 6.74 -23.00
C ARG A 126 12.73 7.66 -22.78
N SER A 127 12.93 8.98 -22.79
CA SER A 127 11.88 9.95 -22.42
C SER A 127 10.63 9.82 -23.29
N GLU A 128 10.76 9.59 -24.60
CA GLU A 128 9.61 9.38 -25.50
C GLU A 128 8.87 8.08 -25.19
N GLU A 129 9.59 6.99 -24.96
CA GLU A 129 9.01 5.70 -24.59
C GLU A 129 8.27 5.78 -23.27
N LEU A 130 8.87 6.43 -22.28
CA LEU A 130 8.26 6.63 -20.97
C LEU A 130 7.00 7.49 -21.06
N LEU A 131 7.00 8.56 -21.88
CA LEU A 131 5.82 9.36 -22.10
C LEU A 131 4.71 8.56 -22.78
N ALA A 132 5.05 7.69 -23.74
CA ALA A 132 4.09 6.80 -24.37
C ALA A 132 3.52 5.78 -23.38
N ALA A 133 4.37 5.13 -22.57
CA ALA A 133 3.97 4.16 -21.55
C ALA A 133 2.99 4.75 -20.53
N VAL A 134 3.21 5.99 -20.09
CA VAL A 134 2.30 6.68 -19.17
C VAL A 134 1.15 7.42 -19.88
N ARG A 135 0.96 7.19 -21.19
CA ARG A 135 -0.11 7.81 -22.00
C ARG A 135 -0.09 9.35 -21.97
N LEU A 136 1.09 9.94 -22.10
CA LEU A 136 1.33 11.40 -22.14
C LEU A 136 2.08 11.86 -23.39
N ALA A 137 2.21 11.02 -24.40
CA ALA A 137 2.92 11.37 -25.65
C ALA A 137 2.31 12.61 -26.35
N ASP A 138 0.98 12.76 -26.34
CA ASP A 138 0.25 13.91 -26.89
C ASP A 138 0.45 15.19 -26.08
N LYS A 139 0.89 15.09 -24.84
CA LYS A 139 1.17 16.20 -23.92
C LYS A 139 2.66 16.53 -23.80
N ARG A 140 3.51 15.89 -24.60
CA ARG A 140 4.97 16.01 -24.56
C ARG A 140 5.47 17.44 -24.41
N ASN A 141 4.86 18.38 -25.16
CA ASN A 141 5.26 19.80 -25.23
C ASN A 141 4.29 20.74 -24.49
N ALA A 142 3.29 20.23 -23.77
CA ALA A 142 2.41 21.04 -22.94
C ALA A 142 3.10 21.40 -21.63
N TYR A 143 2.87 22.58 -21.06
CA TYR A 143 3.42 22.89 -19.74
C TYR A 143 2.81 21.99 -18.66
N ALA A 144 3.63 21.49 -17.74
CA ALA A 144 3.21 20.61 -16.66
C ALA A 144 2.10 21.19 -15.78
N ARG A 145 2.02 22.53 -15.66
CA ARG A 145 0.93 23.22 -14.97
C ARG A 145 -0.45 22.98 -15.59
N THR A 146 -0.53 22.70 -16.89
CA THR A 146 -1.78 22.48 -17.61
C THR A 146 -2.29 21.04 -17.54
N LEU A 147 -1.49 20.12 -17.01
CA LEU A 147 -1.87 18.73 -16.83
C LEU A 147 -2.88 18.57 -15.70
N SER A 148 -3.82 17.62 -15.87
CA SER A 148 -4.69 17.19 -14.77
C SER A 148 -3.90 16.54 -13.63
N GLY A 149 -4.51 16.38 -12.45
CA GLY A 149 -3.88 15.71 -11.30
C GLY A 149 -3.34 14.33 -11.66
N GLY A 150 -4.12 13.54 -12.36
CA GLY A 150 -3.70 12.22 -12.77
C GLY A 150 -2.64 12.19 -13.86
N MET A 151 -2.70 13.10 -14.83
CA MET A 151 -1.59 13.24 -15.76
C MET A 151 -0.28 13.57 -15.03
N LYS A 152 -0.34 14.44 -14.02
CA LYS A 152 0.81 14.77 -13.17
C LYS A 152 1.30 13.55 -12.42
N ARG A 153 0.40 12.73 -11.86
CA ARG A 153 0.76 11.51 -11.13
C ARG A 153 1.46 10.49 -12.05
N ARG A 154 0.93 10.28 -13.25
CA ARG A 154 1.56 9.42 -14.27
C ARG A 154 2.93 9.96 -14.72
N LEU A 155 3.08 11.27 -14.84
CA LEU A 155 4.38 11.89 -15.13
C LEU A 155 5.40 11.64 -14.02
N LEU A 156 4.99 11.61 -12.74
CA LEU A 156 5.90 11.27 -11.63
C LEU A 156 6.38 9.82 -11.71
N VAL A 157 5.53 8.88 -12.14
CA VAL A 157 5.95 7.49 -12.37
C VAL A 157 6.99 7.44 -13.49
N ALA A 158 6.72 8.07 -14.64
CA ALA A 158 7.69 8.16 -15.73
C ALA A 158 9.02 8.79 -15.27
N LYS A 159 8.95 9.87 -14.48
CA LYS A 159 10.12 10.53 -13.89
C LYS A 159 10.94 9.59 -12.99
N ALA A 160 10.28 8.74 -12.19
CA ALA A 160 10.97 7.77 -11.33
C ALA A 160 11.65 6.65 -12.14
N MET A 161 11.20 6.39 -13.38
CA MET A 161 11.69 5.34 -14.25
C MET A 161 12.78 5.76 -15.25
N VAL A 162 13.19 7.03 -15.29
CA VAL A 162 14.13 7.56 -16.32
C VAL A 162 15.50 6.88 -16.34
N HIS A 163 15.93 6.31 -15.23
CA HIS A 163 17.21 5.59 -15.09
C HIS A 163 17.03 4.07 -15.07
N SER A 164 15.83 3.58 -15.44
CA SER A 164 15.46 2.15 -15.52
C SER A 164 15.78 1.38 -14.22
N PRO A 165 15.30 1.82 -13.04
CA PRO A 165 15.56 1.14 -11.79
C PRO A 165 14.82 -0.20 -11.75
N PRO A 166 15.40 -1.27 -11.17
CA PRO A 166 14.70 -2.52 -10.94
C PRO A 166 13.62 -2.46 -9.87
N ILE A 167 13.60 -1.41 -9.04
CA ILE A 167 12.63 -1.22 -7.96
C ILE A 167 11.93 0.12 -8.10
N LEU A 168 10.60 0.13 -7.99
CA LEU A 168 9.75 1.33 -7.97
C LEU A 168 9.00 1.39 -6.64
N VAL A 169 9.15 2.49 -5.90
CA VAL A 169 8.41 2.76 -4.66
C VAL A 169 7.36 3.83 -4.93
N LEU A 170 6.12 3.55 -4.57
CA LEU A 170 4.97 4.43 -4.73
C LEU A 170 4.43 4.79 -3.34
N ASP A 171 4.59 6.04 -2.92
CA ASP A 171 4.08 6.51 -1.62
C ASP A 171 2.69 7.13 -1.79
N GLU A 172 1.64 6.39 -1.38
CA GLU A 172 0.23 6.75 -1.50
C GLU A 172 -0.15 7.29 -2.89
N PRO A 173 0.10 6.54 -3.97
CA PRO A 173 0.02 7.07 -5.33
C PRO A 173 -1.40 7.45 -5.75
N THR A 174 -2.44 6.93 -5.09
CA THR A 174 -3.86 7.10 -5.40
C THR A 174 -4.59 8.04 -4.43
N ALA A 175 -3.86 8.62 -3.46
CA ALA A 175 -4.47 9.56 -2.52
C ALA A 175 -5.11 10.76 -3.23
N GLY A 176 -6.42 10.96 -3.01
CA GLY A 176 -7.17 12.08 -3.58
C GLY A 176 -7.44 12.00 -5.09
N VAL A 177 -7.32 10.81 -5.71
CA VAL A 177 -7.66 10.58 -7.12
C VAL A 177 -9.02 9.88 -7.25
N ASP A 178 -9.72 10.17 -8.36
CA ASP A 178 -10.97 9.50 -8.70
C ASP A 178 -10.77 8.02 -9.09
N VAL A 179 -11.86 7.26 -9.11
CA VAL A 179 -11.86 5.80 -9.36
C VAL A 179 -11.24 5.44 -10.71
N GLU A 180 -11.59 6.19 -11.79
CA GLU A 180 -11.10 5.88 -13.12
C GLU A 180 -9.58 6.09 -13.22
N LEU A 181 -9.11 7.16 -12.63
CA LEU A 181 -7.69 7.49 -12.61
C LEU A 181 -6.88 6.52 -11.76
N ARG A 182 -7.46 6.05 -10.64
CA ARG A 182 -6.89 5.00 -9.79
C ARG A 182 -6.69 3.72 -10.61
N ARG A 183 -7.71 3.28 -11.33
CA ARG A 183 -7.64 2.09 -12.19
C ARG A 183 -6.54 2.20 -13.25
N GLN A 184 -6.42 3.36 -13.93
CA GLN A 184 -5.36 3.59 -14.91
C GLN A 184 -3.94 3.52 -14.31
N LEU A 185 -3.78 3.97 -13.06
CA LEU A 185 -2.50 3.87 -12.36
C LEU A 185 -2.17 2.42 -12.00
N TRP A 186 -3.17 1.64 -11.59
CA TRP A 186 -3.00 0.21 -11.29
C TRP A 186 -2.63 -0.62 -12.52
N GLU A 187 -3.29 -0.34 -13.66
CA GLU A 187 -2.92 -0.93 -14.94
C GLU A 187 -1.44 -0.67 -15.25
N LEU A 188 -1.00 0.59 -15.13
CA LEU A 188 0.40 0.97 -15.36
C LEU A 188 1.36 0.27 -14.40
N VAL A 189 1.05 0.20 -13.11
CA VAL A 189 1.88 -0.49 -12.10
C VAL A 189 1.99 -1.98 -12.42
N SER A 190 0.88 -2.61 -12.76
CA SER A 190 0.85 -4.03 -13.15
C SER A 190 1.61 -4.31 -14.45
N GLU A 191 1.60 -3.38 -15.41
CA GLU A 191 2.40 -3.47 -16.65
C GLU A 191 3.89 -3.42 -16.33
N LEU A 192 4.34 -2.45 -15.52
CA LEU A 192 5.74 -2.34 -15.09
C LEU A 192 6.21 -3.58 -14.33
N ASN A 193 5.35 -4.12 -13.45
CA ASN A 193 5.69 -5.34 -12.72
C ASN A 193 5.81 -6.56 -13.63
N ARG A 194 4.93 -6.71 -14.63
CA ARG A 194 5.04 -7.78 -15.66
C ARG A 194 6.31 -7.67 -16.50
N GLU A 195 6.87 -6.45 -16.63
CA GLU A 195 8.17 -6.21 -17.26
C GLU A 195 9.37 -6.53 -16.33
N GLY A 196 9.11 -6.99 -15.11
CA GLY A 196 10.11 -7.42 -14.12
C GLY A 196 10.48 -6.36 -13.07
N VAL A 197 9.81 -5.20 -13.05
CA VAL A 197 10.05 -4.19 -12.02
C VAL A 197 9.42 -4.65 -10.70
N THR A 198 10.21 -4.67 -9.62
CA THR A 198 9.69 -4.87 -8.26
C THR A 198 8.99 -3.59 -7.80
N VAL A 199 7.78 -3.69 -7.29
CA VAL A 199 7.01 -2.54 -6.84
C VAL A 199 6.79 -2.58 -5.33
N VAL A 200 7.06 -1.49 -4.63
CA VAL A 200 6.67 -1.29 -3.23
C VAL A 200 5.60 -0.22 -3.19
N LEU A 201 4.43 -0.56 -2.70
CA LEU A 201 3.26 0.31 -2.64
C LEU A 201 2.91 0.62 -1.19
N THR A 202 2.80 1.91 -0.83
CA THR A 202 2.07 2.30 0.38
C THR A 202 0.69 2.79 0.00
N THR A 203 -0.30 2.38 0.74
CA THR A 203 -1.68 2.86 0.59
C THR A 203 -2.39 2.81 1.94
N HIS A 204 -3.41 3.61 2.09
CA HIS A 204 -4.41 3.51 3.15
C HIS A 204 -5.73 2.90 2.65
N TYR A 205 -5.83 2.64 1.34
CA TYR A 205 -6.94 1.91 0.73
C TYR A 205 -6.60 0.42 0.73
N LEU A 206 -7.20 -0.33 1.65
CA LEU A 206 -6.90 -1.75 1.84
C LEU A 206 -7.32 -2.61 0.65
N GLU A 207 -8.41 -2.24 -0.03
CA GLU A 207 -8.84 -2.85 -1.29
C GLU A 207 -7.74 -2.84 -2.36
N GLU A 208 -6.97 -1.74 -2.46
CA GLU A 208 -5.85 -1.64 -3.41
C GLU A 208 -4.75 -2.65 -3.09
N ALA A 209 -4.41 -2.77 -1.81
CA ALA A 209 -3.39 -3.70 -1.37
C ALA A 209 -3.83 -5.14 -1.56
N GLU A 210 -5.11 -5.43 -1.34
CA GLU A 210 -5.71 -6.76 -1.55
C GLU A 210 -5.68 -7.18 -3.02
N GLU A 211 -6.02 -6.25 -3.93
CA GLU A 211 -6.10 -6.52 -5.36
C GLU A 211 -4.73 -6.62 -6.04
N LEU A 212 -3.78 -5.75 -5.63
CA LEU A 212 -2.52 -5.59 -6.35
C LEU A 212 -1.35 -6.34 -5.72
N CYS A 213 -1.32 -6.48 -4.39
CA CYS A 213 -0.10 -6.93 -3.72
C CYS A 213 -0.03 -8.45 -3.60
N ASP A 214 1.11 -9.03 -3.96
CA ASP A 214 1.42 -10.43 -3.73
C ASP A 214 1.67 -10.73 -2.25
N ARG A 215 2.28 -9.74 -1.56
CA ARG A 215 2.70 -9.83 -0.17
C ARG A 215 2.53 -8.49 0.51
N ILE A 216 2.14 -8.52 1.78
CA ILE A 216 1.89 -7.33 2.58
C ILE A 216 2.67 -7.38 3.89
N ALA A 217 3.35 -6.27 4.20
CA ALA A 217 3.88 -5.97 5.53
C ALA A 217 3.00 -4.92 6.22
N ILE A 218 2.59 -5.22 7.45
CA ILE A 218 1.85 -4.27 8.28
C ILE A 218 2.78 -3.73 9.36
N ILE A 219 2.94 -2.40 9.38
CA ILE A 219 3.70 -1.69 10.41
C ILE A 219 2.72 -0.90 11.30
N ASN A 220 2.88 -1.03 12.61
CA ASN A 220 2.16 -0.22 13.58
C ASN A 220 3.11 0.24 14.69
N HIS A 221 3.04 1.53 15.07
CA HIS A 221 3.91 2.15 16.07
C HIS A 221 5.42 1.85 15.87
N GLY A 222 5.86 1.81 14.61
CA GLY A 222 7.25 1.54 14.25
C GLY A 222 7.69 0.08 14.41
N GLN A 223 6.76 -0.84 14.60
CA GLN A 223 7.00 -2.28 14.72
C GLN A 223 6.36 -3.02 13.54
N LEU A 224 7.02 -4.07 13.06
CA LEU A 224 6.43 -4.99 12.08
C LEU A 224 5.45 -5.92 12.81
N ILE A 225 4.17 -5.84 12.43
CA ILE A 225 3.10 -6.64 13.02
C ILE A 225 2.89 -7.93 12.22
N ALA A 226 2.93 -7.84 10.90
CA ALA A 226 2.78 -8.99 9.99
C ALA A 226 3.61 -8.77 8.72
N ASN A 227 4.06 -9.87 8.10
CA ASN A 227 4.65 -9.89 6.76
C ASN A 227 4.31 -11.23 6.11
N LYS A 228 3.26 -11.26 5.29
CA LYS A 228 2.70 -12.50 4.73
C LYS A 228 2.24 -12.31 3.28
N PRO A 229 2.14 -13.40 2.49
CA PRO A 229 1.37 -13.39 1.26
C PRO A 229 -0.04 -12.84 1.51
N THR A 230 -0.58 -12.04 0.59
CA THR A 230 -1.88 -11.37 0.75
C THR A 230 -3.00 -12.33 1.08
N GLN A 231 -3.09 -13.46 0.37
CA GLN A 231 -4.11 -14.48 0.61
C GLN A 231 -3.96 -15.16 1.98
N GLU A 232 -2.74 -15.36 2.46
CA GLU A 232 -2.49 -15.90 3.81
C GLU A 232 -2.92 -14.89 4.88
N LEU A 233 -2.66 -13.60 4.64
CA LEU A 233 -3.04 -12.53 5.56
C LEU A 233 -4.58 -12.44 5.69
N ILE A 234 -5.30 -12.42 4.57
CA ILE A 234 -6.78 -12.44 4.54
C ILE A 234 -7.31 -13.71 5.22
N GLY A 235 -6.67 -14.85 4.97
CA GLY A 235 -7.03 -16.12 5.62
C GLY A 235 -6.91 -16.14 7.14
N MET A 236 -6.18 -15.17 7.74
CA MET A 236 -6.06 -15.03 9.21
C MET A 236 -7.31 -14.46 9.88
N ALA A 237 -8.19 -13.79 9.13
CA ALA A 237 -9.46 -13.34 9.67
C ALA A 237 -10.29 -14.55 10.14
N ARG A 238 -10.65 -14.53 11.42
CA ARG A 238 -11.45 -15.60 12.03
C ARG A 238 -12.93 -15.40 11.83
N GLU A 239 -13.36 -14.18 11.61
CA GLU A 239 -14.75 -13.80 11.51
C GLU A 239 -15.24 -13.86 10.07
N LYS A 240 -16.45 -14.39 9.88
CA LYS A 240 -17.21 -14.34 8.63
C LYS A 240 -18.58 -13.74 8.90
N ILE A 241 -19.16 -13.12 7.89
CA ILE A 241 -20.48 -12.50 7.95
C ILE A 241 -21.44 -13.28 7.07
N VAL A 242 -22.61 -13.60 7.63
CA VAL A 242 -23.78 -14.06 6.89
C VAL A 242 -24.84 -12.97 7.01
N ALA A 243 -25.20 -12.37 5.88
CA ALA A 243 -26.33 -11.48 5.77
C ALA A 243 -27.54 -12.26 5.26
N VAL A 244 -28.65 -12.19 5.96
CA VAL A 244 -29.91 -12.86 5.60
C VAL A 244 -31.03 -11.86 5.44
N THR A 245 -31.85 -12.05 4.41
CA THR A 245 -33.16 -11.38 4.28
C THR A 245 -34.23 -12.35 4.70
N VAL A 246 -35.15 -11.90 5.55
CA VAL A 246 -36.23 -12.71 6.12
C VAL A 246 -37.60 -12.29 5.59
N ALA A 247 -38.55 -13.24 5.55
CA ALA A 247 -39.88 -13.03 4.99
C ALA A 247 -40.73 -12.03 5.81
N ASP A 248 -40.58 -12.07 7.12
CA ASP A 248 -41.38 -11.28 8.07
C ASP A 248 -40.53 -10.22 8.76
N ASP A 249 -41.18 -9.15 9.23
CA ASP A 249 -40.50 -8.11 9.98
C ASP A 249 -40.01 -8.65 11.33
N LEU A 250 -38.77 -8.38 11.64
CA LEU A 250 -38.11 -8.82 12.88
C LEU A 250 -38.61 -8.02 14.06
N ALA A 251 -39.13 -8.72 15.08
CA ALA A 251 -39.52 -8.11 16.35
C ALA A 251 -38.33 -7.91 17.32
N ALA A 252 -37.29 -8.72 17.20
CA ALA A 252 -36.06 -8.68 18.01
C ALA A 252 -34.85 -9.21 17.23
N ALA A 253 -33.65 -8.79 17.61
CA ALA A 253 -32.43 -9.35 17.06
C ALA A 253 -32.32 -10.83 17.42
N PRO A 254 -31.98 -11.71 16.47
CA PRO A 254 -31.62 -13.08 16.80
C PRO A 254 -30.37 -13.07 17.70
N ALA A 255 -30.36 -13.89 18.74
CA ALA A 255 -29.25 -13.97 19.68
C ALA A 255 -28.83 -15.41 19.88
N HIS A 256 -27.52 -15.67 19.82
CA HIS A 256 -26.97 -16.97 20.11
C HIS A 256 -25.55 -16.79 20.67
N GLU A 257 -25.16 -17.64 21.65
CA GLU A 257 -23.86 -17.55 22.30
C GLU A 257 -22.63 -17.75 21.40
N ALA A 258 -22.84 -18.39 20.27
CA ALA A 258 -21.80 -18.62 19.26
C ALA A 258 -21.68 -17.49 18.22
N PHE A 259 -22.58 -16.50 18.24
CA PHE A 259 -22.48 -15.31 17.38
C PHE A 259 -21.55 -14.29 18.04
N VAL A 260 -20.64 -13.74 17.24
CA VAL A 260 -19.74 -12.68 17.71
C VAL A 260 -20.47 -11.35 17.77
N ARG A 261 -21.28 -11.07 16.73
CA ARG A 261 -22.08 -9.84 16.62
C ARG A 261 -23.30 -10.08 15.74
N VAL A 262 -24.37 -9.36 16.02
CA VAL A 262 -25.57 -9.34 15.18
C VAL A 262 -25.95 -7.89 14.93
N GLU A 263 -26.07 -7.52 13.67
CA GLU A 263 -26.46 -6.19 13.24
C GLU A 263 -27.73 -6.24 12.41
N TRP A 264 -28.56 -5.19 12.54
CA TRP A 264 -29.79 -5.06 11.77
C TRP A 264 -29.54 -4.19 10.54
N GLY A 265 -29.77 -4.78 9.37
CA GLY A 265 -29.72 -4.07 8.07
C GLY A 265 -31.08 -3.47 7.66
N GLY A 266 -32.06 -3.35 8.60
CA GLY A 266 -33.44 -2.94 8.36
C GLY A 266 -34.42 -3.89 9.03
N THR A 267 -35.76 -3.71 8.80
CA THR A 267 -36.79 -4.55 9.46
C THR A 267 -36.75 -6.02 9.04
N ARG A 268 -36.14 -6.34 7.89
CA ARG A 268 -36.13 -7.69 7.30
C ARG A 268 -34.72 -8.19 6.93
N ALA A 269 -33.69 -7.51 7.37
CA ALA A 269 -32.31 -7.89 7.08
C ALA A 269 -31.48 -7.99 8.38
N VAL A 270 -30.71 -9.07 8.50
CA VAL A 270 -29.83 -9.33 9.64
C VAL A 270 -28.46 -9.73 9.13
N GLU A 271 -27.42 -9.13 9.68
CA GLU A 271 -26.04 -9.55 9.50
C GLU A 271 -25.54 -10.24 10.77
N VAL A 272 -25.09 -11.48 10.63
CA VAL A 272 -24.52 -12.28 11.72
C VAL A 272 -23.03 -12.47 11.47
N THR A 273 -22.21 -11.92 12.37
CA THR A 273 -20.77 -12.18 12.42
C THR A 273 -20.53 -13.41 13.30
N TYR A 274 -19.78 -14.37 12.81
CA TYR A 274 -19.45 -15.61 13.51
C TYR A 274 -17.99 -16.03 13.30
N ASP A 275 -17.46 -16.79 14.25
CA ASP A 275 -16.11 -17.37 14.16
C ASP A 275 -16.16 -18.62 13.25
N LYS A 276 -15.46 -18.58 12.09
CA LYS A 276 -15.43 -19.66 11.10
C LYS A 276 -14.80 -20.96 11.63
N ASP A 277 -13.98 -20.87 12.70
CA ASP A 277 -13.36 -22.04 13.33
C ASP A 277 -14.33 -22.75 14.31
N ARG A 278 -15.44 -22.08 14.67
CA ARG A 278 -16.47 -22.58 15.58
C ARG A 278 -17.76 -22.96 14.89
N LEU A 279 -18.16 -22.20 13.87
CA LEU A 279 -19.40 -22.37 13.12
C LEU A 279 -19.16 -22.35 11.62
N SER A 280 -19.96 -23.10 10.88
CA SER A 280 -20.13 -22.96 9.44
C SER A 280 -21.32 -22.03 9.12
N ALA A 281 -21.34 -21.42 7.92
CA ALA A 281 -22.49 -20.64 7.47
C ALA A 281 -23.82 -21.44 7.53
N GLY A 282 -23.78 -22.74 7.18
CA GLY A 282 -24.94 -23.62 7.29
C GLY A 282 -25.45 -23.77 8.72
N GLN A 283 -24.57 -23.84 9.71
CA GLN A 283 -24.97 -23.89 11.13
C GLN A 283 -25.57 -22.56 11.59
N VAL A 284 -25.02 -21.42 11.15
CA VAL A 284 -25.60 -20.10 11.42
C VAL A 284 -27.02 -20.01 10.87
N LEU A 285 -27.26 -20.46 9.61
CA LEU A 285 -28.57 -20.45 9.01
C LEU A 285 -29.54 -21.38 9.75
N ALA A 286 -29.09 -22.59 10.17
CA ALA A 286 -29.91 -23.53 10.96
C ALA A 286 -30.34 -22.89 12.31
N ILE A 287 -29.43 -22.23 13.03
CA ILE A 287 -29.75 -21.53 14.27
C ILE A 287 -30.79 -20.42 14.06
N LEU A 288 -30.66 -19.63 12.98
CA LEU A 288 -31.64 -18.59 12.65
C LEU A 288 -33.03 -19.19 12.33
N GLN A 289 -33.08 -20.31 11.61
CA GLN A 289 -34.31 -21.02 11.30
C GLN A 289 -34.96 -21.64 12.56
N GLU A 290 -34.16 -22.19 13.48
CA GLU A 290 -34.65 -22.71 14.77
C GLU A 290 -35.26 -21.61 15.65
N GLN A 291 -34.81 -20.34 15.48
CA GLN A 291 -35.42 -19.18 16.13
C GLN A 291 -36.66 -18.65 15.42
N GLY A 292 -37.13 -19.36 14.40
CA GLY A 292 -38.39 -19.08 13.70
C GLY A 292 -38.25 -18.11 12.53
N LEU A 293 -37.02 -17.78 12.09
CA LEU A 293 -36.80 -16.89 10.96
C LEU A 293 -36.98 -17.69 9.64
N THR A 294 -37.87 -17.18 8.77
CA THR A 294 -38.01 -17.71 7.40
C THR A 294 -37.08 -16.94 6.48
N ILE A 295 -36.00 -17.61 6.05
CA ILE A 295 -34.93 -16.98 5.23
C ILE A 295 -35.37 -16.97 3.77
N GLU A 296 -35.40 -15.78 3.13
CA GLU A 296 -35.70 -15.58 1.72
C GLU A 296 -34.43 -15.49 0.86
N ASP A 297 -33.39 -14.83 1.37
CA ASP A 297 -32.12 -14.67 0.66
C ASP A 297 -30.92 -14.69 1.62
N VAL A 298 -29.77 -15.13 1.12
CA VAL A 298 -28.53 -15.29 1.87
C VAL A 298 -27.36 -14.76 1.07
N THR A 299 -26.63 -13.84 1.67
CA THR A 299 -25.33 -13.39 1.16
C THR A 299 -24.27 -13.68 2.19
N THR A 300 -23.15 -14.28 1.77
CA THR A 300 -21.99 -14.46 2.65
C THR A 300 -20.89 -13.50 2.24
N ARG A 301 -20.36 -12.74 3.21
CA ARG A 301 -19.14 -11.94 3.02
C ARG A 301 -17.98 -12.68 3.65
N GLU A 302 -16.97 -12.97 2.85
CA GLU A 302 -15.70 -13.40 3.39
C GLU A 302 -15.00 -12.18 4.02
N ALA A 303 -14.17 -12.46 5.02
CA ALA A 303 -13.34 -11.43 5.60
C ALA A 303 -12.39 -10.87 4.53
N ASP A 304 -12.22 -9.58 4.55
CA ASP A 304 -11.29 -8.84 3.69
C ASP A 304 -10.03 -8.40 4.47
N LEU A 305 -9.14 -7.75 3.77
CA LEU A 305 -7.91 -7.23 4.37
C LEU A 305 -8.20 -6.18 5.45
N GLU A 306 -9.35 -5.47 5.37
CA GLU A 306 -9.74 -4.47 6.34
C GLU A 306 -10.04 -5.11 7.70
N ASP A 307 -10.77 -6.22 7.71
CA ASP A 307 -11.08 -6.97 8.93
C ASP A 307 -9.80 -7.44 9.64
N VAL A 308 -8.83 -7.97 8.87
CA VAL A 308 -7.53 -8.38 9.41
C VAL A 308 -6.73 -7.19 9.91
N PHE A 309 -6.72 -6.09 9.16
CA PHE A 309 -5.97 -4.89 9.51
C PHE A 309 -6.47 -4.29 10.84
N VAL A 310 -7.78 -4.17 11.02
CA VAL A 310 -8.42 -3.72 12.26
C VAL A 310 -8.06 -4.65 13.43
N GLN A 311 -8.14 -5.96 13.21
CA GLN A 311 -7.79 -6.96 14.23
C GLN A 311 -6.33 -6.84 14.68
N LEU A 312 -5.39 -6.62 13.74
CA LEU A 312 -3.96 -6.57 14.03
C LEU A 312 -3.49 -5.22 14.57
N THR A 313 -4.13 -4.13 14.19
CA THR A 313 -3.70 -2.76 14.57
C THR A 313 -4.56 -2.14 15.68
N GLY A 314 -5.76 -2.67 15.93
CA GLY A 314 -6.74 -2.10 16.86
C GLY A 314 -7.33 -0.77 16.39
N THR A 315 -7.14 -0.42 15.11
CA THR A 315 -7.63 0.84 14.51
C THR A 315 -8.31 0.53 13.18
N ALA A 316 -9.50 1.09 12.94
CA ALA A 316 -10.11 1.10 11.62
C ALA A 316 -9.21 1.91 10.64
N GLY A 317 -9.11 1.46 9.43
CA GLY A 317 -8.30 2.06 8.36
C GLY A 317 -8.80 3.42 7.88
#